data_507ffc74a28fef3ba616bff05a06eaf5
#
_entry.id   507ffc74a28fef3ba616bff05a06eaf5
#
_cell.length_a   1.000
_cell.length_b   1.000
_cell.length_c   1.000
_cell.angle_alpha   90.00
_cell.angle_beta   90.00
_cell.angle_gamma   90.00
#
_symmetry.space_group_name_H-M   'P 1'
#
loop_
_entity.id
_entity.type
_entity.pdbx_description
1 polymer ?
#
loop_
_entity_poly.entity_id
_entity_poly.type
_entity_poly.pdbx_seq_one_letter_code
_entity_poly.pdbx_strand_id
1 'polypeptide(L)'
;MTIENLELMPEPEDRRLLTAVDPAAPGYPGSHYGLSDEEARELRWPFGPLKEFFWPWGLASFALGTVLLLITWSSLQPFLVSYLPDSEWAYESSGIRQLQQEGYFGDGVHVCIVDTGIDIDHPDFKNLNLIGFRDFYSGNNDDIRDIGDDYHGTLMAGLLVANGTYVGAAPSVSLSIALALGPEGEAGQADRVALAIRWCRISQNVDIISLSLGGDPGEGMSSFQSETVEAVNEALDAGIFVVAAAGNNGEEANINDVSIPANIPRVIAVGASNAEGTVWENSSAGSDIDPYSGEPRSFPNQKPEVIAPGVRMFSTASTEISPPYAYSTGTSDSTVIVAGALALILQIHGDSIRGADSKID
;
A
#
# COMPACT_ATOMS: atom_id res chain seq x y z
N MET A 1 55.70 -28.35 -36.34
CA MET A 1 56.46 -29.32 -35.55
C MET A 1 55.74 -30.64 -35.68
N THR A 2 56.28 -31.51 -36.45
CA THR A 2 55.75 -32.85 -36.66
C THR A 2 56.10 -33.71 -35.46
N ILE A 3 55.17 -34.53 -35.02
CA ILE A 3 55.21 -35.41 -33.83
C ILE A 3 56.31 -36.49 -33.92
N GLU A 4 57.09 -36.49 -34.97
CA GLU A 4 58.08 -37.52 -35.32
C GLU A 4 59.39 -37.52 -34.52
N ASN A 5 59.58 -36.57 -33.59
CA ASN A 5 60.82 -36.44 -32.80
C ASN A 5 60.58 -36.44 -31.27
N LEU A 6 59.49 -37.04 -30.80
CA LEU A 6 59.36 -37.35 -29.38
C LEU A 6 60.07 -38.69 -29.09
N GLU A 7 61.32 -38.62 -28.68
CA GLU A 7 61.93 -39.77 -28.00
C GLU A 7 61.13 -40.08 -26.74
N LEU A 8 60.51 -41.25 -26.72
CA LEU A 8 59.91 -41.80 -25.50
C LEU A 8 61.03 -42.05 -24.52
N MET A 9 61.13 -41.21 -23.49
CA MET A 9 62.03 -41.47 -22.37
C MET A 9 61.60 -42.83 -21.73
N PRO A 10 62.55 -43.68 -21.40
CA PRO A 10 62.27 -44.96 -20.76
C PRO A 10 61.53 -44.70 -19.44
N GLU A 11 60.52 -45.50 -19.16
CA GLU A 11 59.80 -45.42 -17.88
C GLU A 11 60.79 -45.56 -16.72
N PRO A 12 60.76 -44.69 -15.74
CA PRO A 12 61.61 -44.79 -14.57
C PRO A 12 61.30 -46.06 -13.82
N GLU A 13 62.35 -46.76 -13.35
CA GLU A 13 62.24 -48.05 -12.58
C GLU A 13 61.40 -47.87 -11.29
N ASP A 14 61.41 -46.67 -10.72
CA ASP A 14 60.56 -46.32 -9.58
C ASP A 14 59.25 -45.68 -10.04
N ARG A 15 58.14 -46.42 -9.98
CA ARG A 15 56.81 -45.96 -10.36
C ARG A 15 56.30 -44.75 -9.59
N ARG A 16 56.92 -44.44 -8.45
CA ARG A 16 56.55 -43.24 -7.67
C ARG A 16 57.01 -41.98 -8.37
N LEU A 17 57.99 -42.03 -9.24
CA LEU A 17 58.49 -40.92 -10.05
C LEU A 17 57.50 -40.56 -11.19
N LEU A 18 56.59 -41.42 -11.55
CA LEU A 18 55.53 -41.15 -12.55
C LEU A 18 54.37 -40.32 -11.99
N THR A 19 54.23 -40.29 -10.67
CA THR A 19 53.08 -39.65 -10.02
C THR A 19 53.42 -38.53 -9.06
N ALA A 20 54.72 -38.38 -8.73
CA ALA A 20 55.20 -37.31 -7.87
C ALA A 20 56.50 -36.75 -8.41
N VAL A 21 56.54 -35.46 -8.63
CA VAL A 21 57.76 -34.69 -8.83
C VAL A 21 58.52 -34.72 -7.52
N ASP A 22 59.69 -35.33 -7.46
CA ASP A 22 60.56 -35.25 -6.27
C ASP A 22 61.23 -33.87 -6.24
N PRO A 23 60.81 -32.95 -5.37
CA PRO A 23 61.37 -31.62 -5.29
C PRO A 23 62.81 -31.59 -4.75
N ALA A 24 63.32 -32.75 -4.25
CA ALA A 24 64.67 -32.87 -3.74
C ALA A 24 65.68 -33.42 -4.77
N ALA A 25 65.25 -33.78 -5.97
CA ALA A 25 66.13 -34.29 -7.01
C ALA A 25 67.03 -33.19 -7.57
N PRO A 26 68.38 -33.29 -7.46
CA PRO A 26 69.26 -32.25 -7.94
C PRO A 26 69.18 -32.07 -9.45
N GLY A 27 68.77 -30.85 -9.90
CA GLY A 27 68.68 -30.51 -11.31
C GLY A 27 67.35 -30.85 -11.98
N TYR A 28 66.32 -31.23 -11.24
CA TYR A 28 64.98 -31.42 -11.80
C TYR A 28 64.34 -30.09 -12.10
N PRO A 29 63.97 -29.83 -13.36
CA PRO A 29 63.37 -28.52 -13.71
C PRO A 29 62.02 -28.29 -13.03
N GLY A 30 61.47 -29.27 -12.33
CA GLY A 30 60.23 -29.19 -11.60
C GLY A 30 60.33 -28.62 -10.18
N SER A 31 61.56 -28.37 -9.66
CA SER A 31 61.71 -27.72 -8.35
C SER A 31 61.08 -26.31 -8.27
N HIS A 32 60.67 -25.76 -9.41
CA HIS A 32 59.97 -24.49 -9.52
C HIS A 32 58.50 -24.58 -9.98
N TYR A 33 58.01 -25.80 -10.25
CA TYR A 33 56.67 -26.00 -10.82
C TYR A 33 55.70 -26.73 -9.90
N GLY A 34 56.15 -27.21 -8.76
CA GLY A 34 55.28 -27.82 -7.77
C GLY A 34 54.98 -26.88 -6.64
N LEU A 35 53.74 -26.59 -6.42
CA LEU A 35 53.32 -25.97 -5.17
C LEU A 35 53.60 -26.95 -4.04
N SER A 36 54.28 -26.52 -2.97
CA SER A 36 54.37 -27.26 -1.75
C SER A 36 52.98 -27.64 -1.26
N ASP A 37 52.84 -28.73 -0.51
CA ASP A 37 51.56 -29.10 0.09
C ASP A 37 50.98 -27.94 0.91
N GLU A 38 51.84 -27.08 1.45
CA GLU A 38 51.43 -25.92 2.21
C GLU A 38 50.91 -24.82 1.30
N GLU A 39 51.59 -24.49 0.20
CA GLU A 39 51.10 -23.53 -0.80
C GLU A 39 49.86 -24.01 -1.51
N ALA A 40 49.76 -25.31 -1.81
CA ALA A 40 48.53 -25.91 -2.36
C ALA A 40 47.35 -25.83 -1.41
N ARG A 41 47.60 -25.89 -0.11
CA ARG A 41 46.56 -25.71 0.93
C ARG A 41 46.17 -24.26 1.04
N GLU A 42 47.12 -23.31 0.98
CA GLU A 42 46.83 -21.87 1.02
C GLU A 42 46.04 -21.43 -0.19
N LEU A 43 46.38 -21.94 -1.40
CA LEU A 43 45.59 -21.67 -2.60
C LEU A 43 44.19 -22.24 -2.63
N ARG A 44 43.97 -23.34 -1.95
CA ARG A 44 42.63 -23.94 -1.80
C ARG A 44 41.76 -23.26 -0.76
N TRP A 45 42.37 -22.43 0.09
CA TRP A 45 41.69 -21.76 1.15
C TRP A 45 41.92 -20.23 1.03
N PRO A 46 40.95 -19.48 0.44
CA PRO A 46 41.17 -18.09 0.10
C PRO A 46 41.30 -17.14 1.30
N PHE A 47 41.20 -17.63 2.53
CA PHE A 47 41.17 -16.79 3.73
C PHE A 47 42.45 -16.87 4.58
N GLY A 48 43.61 -17.37 4.01
CA GLY A 48 44.94 -17.31 4.60
C GLY A 48 45.00 -17.29 6.15
N PRO A 49 45.34 -16.18 6.77
CA PRO A 49 45.52 -16.09 8.23
C PRO A 49 44.25 -16.31 9.05
N LEU A 50 43.07 -16.23 8.47
CA LEU A 50 41.81 -16.54 9.15
C LEU A 50 41.61 -18.05 9.32
N LYS A 51 42.37 -18.89 8.62
CA LYS A 51 42.34 -20.36 8.75
C LYS A 51 42.59 -20.82 10.19
N GLU A 52 43.57 -20.23 10.88
CA GLU A 52 43.91 -20.59 12.26
C GLU A 52 42.81 -20.23 13.24
N PHE A 53 42.06 -19.17 12.93
CA PHE A 53 40.93 -18.74 13.74
C PHE A 53 39.68 -19.61 13.56
N PHE A 54 39.45 -20.08 12.33
CA PHE A 54 38.25 -20.88 12.02
C PHE A 54 38.47 -22.40 12.15
N TRP A 55 39.71 -22.92 12.14
CA TRP A 55 40.02 -24.32 12.27
C TRP A 55 40.69 -24.60 13.63
N PRO A 56 40.25 -25.58 14.42
CA PRO A 56 39.29 -26.67 14.16
C PRO A 56 37.83 -26.34 14.45
N TRP A 57 37.51 -25.12 14.79
CA TRP A 57 36.19 -24.68 15.26
C TRP A 57 35.25 -24.27 14.16
N GLY A 58 35.61 -24.39 12.89
CA GLY A 58 34.84 -23.85 11.75
C GLY A 58 33.39 -24.32 11.72
N LEU A 59 33.14 -25.60 11.91
CA LEU A 59 31.75 -26.12 11.96
C LEU A 59 30.99 -25.61 13.17
N ALA A 60 31.63 -25.57 14.34
CA ALA A 60 31.01 -25.06 15.56
C ALA A 60 30.75 -23.55 15.49
N SER A 61 31.69 -22.77 14.93
CA SER A 61 31.55 -21.34 14.71
C SER A 61 30.44 -21.03 13.70
N PHE A 62 30.35 -21.80 12.62
CA PHE A 62 29.26 -21.68 11.64
C PHE A 62 27.90 -21.98 12.26
N ALA A 63 27.80 -23.09 13.01
CA ALA A 63 26.57 -23.46 13.71
C ALA A 63 26.17 -22.41 14.74
N LEU A 64 27.11 -21.92 15.55
CA LEU A 64 26.85 -20.85 16.53
C LEU A 64 26.43 -19.55 15.84
N GLY A 65 27.11 -19.15 14.76
CA GLY A 65 26.76 -17.97 13.98
C GLY A 65 25.36 -18.07 13.37
N THR A 66 25.01 -19.24 12.86
CA THR A 66 23.66 -19.50 12.30
C THR A 66 22.59 -19.41 13.39
N VAL A 67 22.84 -20.01 14.56
CA VAL A 67 21.91 -19.95 15.70
C VAL A 67 21.75 -18.50 16.19
N LEU A 68 22.85 -17.76 16.34
CA LEU A 68 22.81 -16.34 16.71
C LEU A 68 22.05 -15.51 15.68
N LEU A 69 22.28 -15.75 14.39
CA LEU A 69 21.55 -15.07 13.32
C LEU A 69 20.05 -15.37 13.39
N LEU A 70 19.66 -16.63 13.61
CA LEU A 70 18.25 -17.02 13.75
C LEU A 70 17.59 -16.38 14.98
N ILE A 71 18.30 -16.31 16.11
CA ILE A 71 17.77 -15.69 17.34
C ILE A 71 17.65 -14.16 17.19
N THR A 72 18.62 -13.54 16.52
CA THR A 72 18.64 -12.08 16.35
C THR A 72 17.91 -11.62 15.08
N TRP A 73 17.47 -12.53 14.22
CA TRP A 73 16.88 -12.21 12.94
C TRP A 73 15.69 -11.27 13.05
N SER A 74 14.77 -11.55 13.96
CA SER A 74 13.59 -10.70 14.21
C SER A 74 13.96 -9.26 14.63
N SER A 75 15.10 -9.09 15.30
CA SER A 75 15.61 -7.79 15.72
C SER A 75 16.43 -7.09 14.64
N LEU A 76 17.06 -7.85 13.73
CA LEU A 76 17.90 -7.33 12.64
C LEU A 76 17.09 -7.05 11.37
N GLN A 77 16.01 -7.79 11.17
CA GLN A 77 15.15 -7.68 10.00
C GLN A 77 14.69 -6.23 9.71
N PRO A 78 14.25 -5.42 10.69
CA PRO A 78 13.84 -4.04 10.44
C PRO A 78 14.97 -3.13 9.93
N PHE A 79 16.24 -3.49 10.19
CA PHE A 79 17.41 -2.71 9.76
C PHE A 79 17.99 -3.19 8.41
N LEU A 80 17.70 -4.43 8.03
CA LEU A 80 18.28 -5.05 6.83
C LEU A 80 17.33 -5.07 5.64
N VAL A 81 16.04 -5.04 5.90
CA VAL A 81 15.00 -5.02 4.87
C VAL A 81 14.34 -3.66 4.92
N SER A 82 14.70 -2.78 4.00
CA SER A 82 13.91 -1.59 3.70
C SER A 82 12.64 -2.10 3.03
N TYR A 83 11.59 -2.32 3.81
CA TYR A 83 10.25 -2.56 3.27
C TYR A 83 9.76 -1.24 2.70
N LEU A 84 10.08 -0.99 1.43
CA LEU A 84 9.14 -0.20 0.65
C LEU A 84 7.91 -1.08 0.51
N PRO A 85 6.73 -0.63 0.92
CA PRO A 85 5.52 -1.40 0.73
C PRO A 85 5.38 -1.78 -0.74
N ASP A 86 4.96 -3.01 -1.02
CA ASP A 86 4.68 -3.48 -2.39
C ASP A 86 3.72 -2.54 -3.14
N SER A 87 3.02 -1.66 -2.43
CA SER A 87 2.08 -0.67 -2.96
C SER A 87 2.67 0.73 -3.19
N GLU A 88 3.97 0.95 -3.09
CA GLU A 88 4.58 2.25 -3.40
C GLU A 88 4.29 2.72 -4.83
N TRP A 89 4.18 1.75 -5.76
CA TRP A 89 3.76 1.99 -7.15
C TRP A 89 2.46 2.80 -7.27
N ALA A 90 1.55 2.65 -6.30
CA ALA A 90 0.26 3.32 -6.31
C ALA A 90 0.40 4.84 -6.16
N TYR A 91 1.27 5.27 -5.27
CA TYR A 91 1.54 6.68 -5.04
C TYR A 91 2.41 7.29 -6.16
N GLU A 92 3.30 6.48 -6.76
CA GLU A 92 4.11 6.90 -7.90
C GLU A 92 3.26 7.06 -9.16
N SER A 93 2.45 6.05 -9.51
CA SER A 93 1.62 6.05 -10.71
C SER A 93 0.50 7.08 -10.71
N SER A 94 -0.01 7.44 -9.51
CA SER A 94 -0.99 8.52 -9.33
C SER A 94 -0.40 9.92 -9.34
N GLY A 95 0.93 10.08 -9.43
CA GLY A 95 1.61 11.37 -9.37
C GLY A 95 1.72 11.97 -7.96
N ILE A 96 1.20 11.31 -6.94
CA ILE A 96 1.24 11.77 -5.55
C ILE A 96 2.69 11.97 -5.09
N ARG A 97 3.57 11.02 -5.37
CA ARG A 97 4.98 11.13 -4.98
C ARG A 97 5.70 12.30 -5.65
N GLN A 98 5.34 12.62 -6.89
CA GLN A 98 5.90 13.79 -7.56
C GLN A 98 5.50 15.06 -6.81
N LEU A 99 4.23 15.25 -6.48
CA LEU A 99 3.76 16.42 -5.74
C LEU A 99 4.37 16.50 -4.34
N GLN A 100 4.52 15.37 -3.66
CA GLN A 100 5.19 15.32 -2.35
C GLN A 100 6.67 15.72 -2.44
N GLN A 101 7.38 15.33 -3.51
CA GLN A 101 8.76 15.78 -3.76
C GLN A 101 8.85 17.30 -4.01
N GLU A 102 7.79 17.89 -4.53
CA GLU A 102 7.65 19.35 -4.71
C GLU A 102 7.24 20.07 -3.41
N GLY A 103 6.95 19.33 -2.33
CA GLY A 103 6.64 19.86 -1.01
C GLY A 103 5.14 19.98 -0.70
N TYR A 104 4.29 19.32 -1.48
CA TYR A 104 2.85 19.32 -1.24
C TYR A 104 2.42 18.06 -0.49
N PHE A 105 1.81 18.23 0.69
CA PHE A 105 1.41 17.15 1.58
C PHE A 105 -0.06 17.26 2.03
N GLY A 106 -0.82 18.18 1.49
CA GLY A 106 -2.23 18.44 1.83
C GLY A 106 -2.42 19.50 2.93
N ASP A 107 -1.40 20.34 3.19
CA ASP A 107 -1.48 21.39 4.21
C ASP A 107 -2.63 22.36 3.93
N GLY A 108 -3.41 22.64 4.97
CA GLY A 108 -4.53 23.58 4.91
C GLY A 108 -5.81 22.98 4.29
N VAL A 109 -5.81 21.71 3.91
CA VAL A 109 -6.99 20.99 3.40
C VAL A 109 -7.58 20.13 4.52
N HIS A 110 -8.90 20.09 4.62
CA HIS A 110 -9.63 19.30 5.60
C HIS A 110 -10.40 18.16 4.92
N VAL A 111 -10.08 16.94 5.30
CA VAL A 111 -10.72 15.72 4.80
C VAL A 111 -11.54 15.06 5.90
N CYS A 112 -12.76 14.65 5.58
CA CYS A 112 -13.57 13.80 6.43
C CYS A 112 -13.69 12.40 5.83
N ILE A 113 -13.35 11.36 6.62
CA ILE A 113 -13.59 9.96 6.27
C ILE A 113 -14.81 9.49 7.03
N VAL A 114 -15.77 8.90 6.33
CA VAL A 114 -16.96 8.24 6.89
C VAL A 114 -16.76 6.73 6.77
N ASP A 115 -16.51 6.05 7.90
CA ASP A 115 -16.04 4.67 7.89
C ASP A 115 -16.33 3.96 9.23
N THR A 116 -15.60 2.88 9.56
CA THR A 116 -15.68 2.10 10.80
C THR A 116 -14.95 2.71 11.99
N GLY A 117 -14.20 3.80 11.77
CA GLY A 117 -13.43 4.48 12.82
C GLY A 117 -11.95 4.62 12.49
N ILE A 118 -11.11 4.68 13.51
CA ILE A 118 -9.64 4.76 13.41
C ILE A 118 -8.97 4.28 14.70
N ASP A 119 -7.90 3.51 14.59
CA ASP A 119 -6.99 3.20 15.70
C ASP A 119 -5.83 4.23 15.73
N ILE A 120 -6.00 5.28 16.55
CA ILE A 120 -5.03 6.39 16.64
C ILE A 120 -3.71 6.02 17.32
N ASP A 121 -3.67 4.89 18.02
CA ASP A 121 -2.47 4.42 18.71
C ASP A 121 -1.44 3.82 17.77
N HIS A 122 -1.80 3.68 16.48
CA HIS A 122 -0.88 3.18 15.47
C HIS A 122 0.37 4.07 15.35
N PRO A 123 1.60 3.46 15.31
CA PRO A 123 2.86 4.21 15.31
C PRO A 123 3.01 5.19 14.14
N ASP A 124 2.39 4.93 12.99
CA ASP A 124 2.45 5.81 11.81
C ASP A 124 1.48 7.00 11.90
N PHE A 125 0.66 7.07 12.95
CA PHE A 125 -0.25 8.19 13.23
C PHE A 125 0.29 9.17 14.29
N LYS A 126 1.54 9.07 14.71
CA LYS A 126 2.13 9.95 15.75
C LYS A 126 2.02 11.45 15.46
N ASN A 127 1.99 11.82 14.19
CA ASN A 127 1.90 13.21 13.74
C ASN A 127 0.54 13.52 13.10
N LEU A 128 -0.45 12.67 13.31
CA LEU A 128 -1.79 12.84 12.78
C LEU A 128 -2.43 14.14 13.29
N ASN A 129 -2.92 14.95 12.37
CA ASN A 129 -3.71 16.14 12.69
C ASN A 129 -5.21 15.78 12.70
N LEU A 130 -5.62 14.99 13.69
CA LEU A 130 -7.02 14.63 13.90
C LEU A 130 -7.72 15.77 14.63
N ILE A 131 -8.64 16.47 13.95
CA ILE A 131 -9.34 17.62 14.48
C ILE A 131 -10.81 17.34 14.81
N GLY A 132 -11.35 16.20 14.37
CA GLY A 132 -12.71 15.77 14.67
C GLY A 132 -12.86 14.27 14.71
N PHE A 133 -13.58 13.77 15.70
CA PHE A 133 -14.07 12.39 15.75
C PHE A 133 -15.51 12.39 16.23
N ARG A 134 -16.35 11.58 15.60
CA ARG A 134 -17.72 11.35 16.06
C ARG A 134 -18.20 9.95 15.77
N ASP A 135 -18.71 9.29 16.80
CA ASP A 135 -19.30 7.98 16.74
C ASP A 135 -20.83 8.10 16.54
N PHE A 136 -21.28 7.79 15.33
CA PHE A 136 -22.70 7.71 14.97
C PHE A 136 -23.26 6.30 15.13
N TYR A 137 -22.38 5.31 15.39
CA TYR A 137 -22.80 3.91 15.56
C TYR A 137 -23.33 3.67 16.97
N SER A 138 -22.55 4.01 17.97
CA SER A 138 -22.93 3.83 19.39
C SER A 138 -23.15 5.12 20.16
N GLY A 139 -22.73 6.27 19.62
CA GLY A 139 -22.79 7.57 20.27
C GLY A 139 -21.70 7.79 21.31
N ASN A 140 -20.72 6.89 21.45
CA ASN A 140 -19.59 7.03 22.37
C ASN A 140 -18.46 7.87 21.74
N ASN A 141 -18.50 9.16 21.96
CA ASN A 141 -17.52 10.10 21.39
C ASN A 141 -16.25 10.28 22.23
N ASP A 142 -16.21 9.69 23.44
CA ASP A 142 -15.08 9.82 24.38
C ASP A 142 -13.95 8.81 24.10
N ASP A 143 -14.22 7.82 23.22
CA ASP A 143 -13.34 6.72 22.91
C ASP A 143 -13.11 6.65 21.39
N ILE A 144 -11.97 7.16 20.95
CA ILE A 144 -11.57 7.11 19.55
C ILE A 144 -11.07 5.70 19.24
N ARG A 145 -11.78 5.00 18.36
CA ARG A 145 -11.49 3.61 18.02
C ARG A 145 -11.96 3.26 16.61
N ASP A 146 -11.45 2.16 16.10
CA ASP A 146 -12.01 1.45 14.96
C ASP A 146 -12.81 0.25 15.46
N ILE A 147 -14.02 0.06 14.95
CA ILE A 147 -14.88 -1.09 15.30
C ILE A 147 -15.00 -2.09 14.16
N GLY A 148 -14.36 -1.86 13.01
CA GLY A 148 -14.36 -2.78 11.88
C GLY A 148 -13.64 -4.08 12.21
N ASP A 149 -14.24 -5.23 11.89
CA ASP A 149 -13.63 -6.54 12.10
C ASP A 149 -12.33 -6.72 11.28
N ASP A 150 -12.24 -6.01 10.16
CA ASP A 150 -11.07 -5.95 9.27
C ASP A 150 -10.27 -4.63 9.38
N TYR A 151 -10.60 -3.78 10.35
CA TYR A 151 -9.96 -2.48 10.60
C TYR A 151 -10.06 -1.51 9.42
N HIS A 152 -11.15 -1.57 8.66
CA HIS A 152 -11.31 -0.87 7.38
C HIS A 152 -11.05 0.63 7.50
N GLY A 153 -11.63 1.31 8.50
CA GLY A 153 -11.41 2.75 8.71
C GLY A 153 -9.95 3.11 8.99
N THR A 154 -9.23 2.26 9.75
CA THR A 154 -7.80 2.43 10.03
C THR A 154 -6.96 2.20 8.77
N LEU A 155 -7.30 1.19 7.94
CA LEU A 155 -6.68 0.97 6.65
C LEU A 155 -6.84 2.19 5.72
N MET A 156 -8.06 2.72 5.63
CA MET A 156 -8.36 3.90 4.80
C MET A 156 -7.63 5.15 5.32
N ALA A 157 -7.64 5.38 6.63
CA ALA A 157 -6.89 6.49 7.23
C ALA A 157 -5.39 6.39 6.93
N GLY A 158 -4.82 5.18 6.99
CA GLY A 158 -3.40 4.97 6.70
C GLY A 158 -3.02 5.30 5.26
N LEU A 159 -3.82 4.87 4.29
CA LEU A 159 -3.58 5.22 2.88
C LEU A 159 -3.56 6.74 2.66
N LEU A 160 -4.34 7.50 3.44
CA LEU A 160 -4.39 8.95 3.36
C LEU A 160 -3.25 9.63 4.13
N VAL A 161 -3.10 9.32 5.44
CA VAL A 161 -2.36 10.18 6.38
C VAL A 161 -1.21 9.49 7.11
N ALA A 162 -0.89 8.23 6.84
CA ALA A 162 0.25 7.59 7.48
C ALA A 162 1.54 8.38 7.26
N ASN A 163 2.37 8.49 8.30
CA ASN A 163 3.66 9.19 8.25
C ASN A 163 4.67 8.50 9.18
N GLY A 164 5.15 7.35 8.77
CA GLY A 164 6.07 6.53 9.54
C GLY A 164 6.76 5.46 8.69
N THR A 165 6.28 4.24 8.74
CA THR A 165 6.81 3.12 7.92
C THR A 165 6.67 3.39 6.43
N TYR A 166 5.60 4.05 6.05
CA TYR A 166 5.38 4.60 4.72
C TYR A 166 4.70 5.97 4.85
N VAL A 167 4.59 6.69 3.74
CA VAL A 167 3.92 8.00 3.69
C VAL A 167 2.63 7.84 2.89
N GLY A 168 1.51 8.22 3.49
CA GLY A 168 0.20 8.22 2.84
C GLY A 168 0.09 9.28 1.74
N ALA A 169 -1.10 9.36 1.14
CA ALA A 169 -1.33 10.25 -0.02
C ALA A 169 -1.26 11.73 0.34
N ALA A 170 -1.75 12.12 1.52
CA ALA A 170 -1.79 13.51 1.98
C ALA A 170 -1.59 13.60 3.51
N PRO A 171 -0.37 13.36 4.01
CA PRO A 171 -0.12 13.19 5.45
C PRO A 171 -0.26 14.46 6.29
N SER A 172 -0.38 15.64 5.68
CA SER A 172 -0.53 16.92 6.39
C SER A 172 -1.95 17.49 6.38
N VAL A 173 -2.93 16.74 5.86
CA VAL A 173 -4.33 17.21 5.93
C VAL A 173 -4.83 17.30 7.38
N SER A 174 -5.77 18.19 7.63
CA SER A 174 -6.63 18.08 8.80
C SER A 174 -7.61 16.93 8.57
N LEU A 175 -7.70 16.00 9.52
CA LEU A 175 -8.55 14.83 9.40
C LEU A 175 -9.72 14.88 10.36
N SER A 176 -10.90 14.56 9.88
CA SER A 176 -12.06 14.23 10.71
C SER A 176 -12.54 12.83 10.38
N ILE A 177 -12.87 12.05 11.40
CA ILE A 177 -13.39 10.68 11.29
C ILE A 177 -14.82 10.63 11.81
N ALA A 178 -15.72 10.19 10.96
CA ALA A 178 -17.09 9.86 11.32
C ALA A 178 -17.27 8.33 11.34
N LEU A 179 -17.30 7.75 12.54
CA LEU A 179 -17.58 6.34 12.72
C LEU A 179 -19.09 6.12 12.50
N ALA A 180 -19.45 5.65 11.31
CA ALA A 180 -20.84 5.48 10.88
C ALA A 180 -21.15 4.06 10.39
N LEU A 181 -20.14 3.27 10.07
CA LEU A 181 -20.30 1.87 9.66
C LEU A 181 -20.16 0.96 10.87
N GLY A 182 -20.81 -0.19 10.81
CA GLY A 182 -20.72 -1.24 11.82
C GLY A 182 -19.49 -2.15 11.61
N PRO A 183 -19.31 -3.17 12.47
CA PRO A 183 -18.13 -4.03 12.44
C PRO A 183 -17.88 -4.75 11.11
N GLU A 184 -18.93 -5.18 10.43
CA GLU A 184 -18.85 -5.83 9.10
C GLU A 184 -18.86 -4.81 7.94
N GLY A 185 -18.67 -3.51 8.22
CA GLY A 185 -18.75 -2.45 7.22
C GLY A 185 -20.17 -2.06 6.83
N GLU A 186 -21.17 -2.60 7.53
CA GLU A 186 -22.58 -2.34 7.22
C GLU A 186 -23.01 -0.92 7.61
N ALA A 187 -23.72 -0.25 6.72
CA ALA A 187 -24.27 1.09 6.97
C ALA A 187 -25.38 1.10 8.05
N GLY A 188 -25.99 -0.05 8.32
CA GLY A 188 -26.96 -0.27 9.38
C GLY A 188 -28.22 0.58 9.24
N GLN A 189 -28.52 1.43 10.25
CA GLN A 189 -29.71 2.29 10.22
C GLN A 189 -29.55 3.40 9.18
N ALA A 190 -30.64 3.69 8.49
CA ALA A 190 -30.73 4.51 7.29
C ALA A 190 -30.17 5.95 7.41
N ASP A 191 -30.14 6.48 8.63
CA ASP A 191 -29.77 7.87 8.88
C ASP A 191 -28.31 8.09 9.31
N ARG A 192 -27.61 7.04 9.77
CA ARG A 192 -26.25 7.19 10.34
C ARG A 192 -25.27 7.81 9.36
N VAL A 193 -25.18 7.26 8.15
CA VAL A 193 -24.28 7.78 7.11
C VAL A 193 -24.68 9.20 6.69
N ALA A 194 -25.98 9.46 6.55
CA ALA A 194 -26.48 10.80 6.24
C ALA A 194 -26.13 11.82 7.34
N LEU A 195 -26.29 11.43 8.62
CA LEU A 195 -25.91 12.26 9.77
C LEU A 195 -24.41 12.51 9.82
N ALA A 196 -23.60 11.51 9.49
CA ALA A 196 -22.15 11.63 9.41
C ALA A 196 -21.73 12.63 8.31
N ILE A 197 -22.29 12.52 7.12
CA ILE A 197 -22.02 13.44 6.01
C ILE A 197 -22.43 14.87 6.38
N ARG A 198 -23.61 15.06 6.97
CA ARG A 198 -24.07 16.38 7.46
C ARG A 198 -23.16 16.94 8.56
N TRP A 199 -22.61 16.09 9.44
CA TRP A 199 -21.64 16.51 10.45
C TRP A 199 -20.31 16.95 9.83
N CYS A 200 -19.79 16.21 8.84
CA CYS A 200 -18.60 16.63 8.10
C CYS A 200 -18.82 18.00 7.45
N ARG A 201 -19.98 18.23 6.84
CA ARG A 201 -20.34 19.50 6.20
C ARG A 201 -20.53 20.62 7.21
N ILE A 202 -21.41 20.45 8.20
CA ILE A 202 -21.89 21.56 9.05
C ILE A 202 -20.95 21.82 10.21
N SER A 203 -20.51 20.77 10.89
CA SER A 203 -19.74 20.91 12.13
C SER A 203 -18.24 20.98 11.86
N GLN A 204 -17.75 20.26 10.88
CA GLN A 204 -16.34 20.21 10.54
C GLN A 204 -15.97 21.17 9.40
N ASN A 205 -16.92 21.55 8.55
CA ASN A 205 -16.71 22.44 7.40
C ASN A 205 -15.52 21.97 6.54
N VAL A 206 -15.58 20.73 6.09
CA VAL A 206 -14.50 20.07 5.36
C VAL A 206 -14.45 20.48 3.89
N ASP A 207 -13.31 20.31 3.25
CA ASP A 207 -13.13 20.49 1.81
C ASP A 207 -13.49 19.22 1.03
N ILE A 208 -13.20 18.04 1.61
CA ILE A 208 -13.40 16.74 0.96
C ILE A 208 -14.10 15.78 1.93
N ILE A 209 -15.07 15.02 1.41
CA ILE A 209 -15.65 13.86 2.10
C ILE A 209 -15.29 12.61 1.31
N SER A 210 -14.62 11.65 1.97
CA SER A 210 -14.28 10.34 1.42
C SER A 210 -15.26 9.30 1.93
N LEU A 211 -15.93 8.63 1.00
CA LEU A 211 -16.97 7.62 1.25
C LEU A 211 -16.49 6.26 0.70
N SER A 212 -15.69 5.55 1.49
CA SER A 212 -15.25 4.18 1.18
C SER A 212 -16.33 3.17 1.53
N LEU A 213 -17.54 3.44 1.11
CA LEU A 213 -18.74 2.66 1.37
C LEU A 213 -19.65 2.65 0.14
N GLY A 214 -20.53 1.68 0.06
CA GLY A 214 -21.52 1.62 -1.01
C GLY A 214 -22.63 0.64 -0.70
N GLY A 215 -23.85 1.01 -1.08
CA GLY A 215 -25.00 0.13 -1.10
C GLY A 215 -25.29 -0.31 -2.53
N ASP A 216 -25.86 -1.52 -2.65
CA ASP A 216 -26.31 -2.06 -3.92
C ASP A 216 -27.39 -1.14 -4.52
N PRO A 217 -27.28 -0.76 -5.82
CA PRO A 217 -28.31 0.03 -6.49
C PRO A 217 -29.62 -0.72 -6.75
N GLY A 218 -29.89 -1.84 -6.08
CA GLY A 218 -31.01 -2.76 -6.25
C GLY A 218 -32.38 -2.17 -6.58
N GLU A 219 -33.39 -3.00 -6.72
CA GLU A 219 -34.76 -2.63 -7.15
C GLU A 219 -35.44 -1.68 -6.14
N GLY A 220 -35.31 -0.38 -6.37
CA GLY A 220 -35.94 0.67 -5.57
C GLY A 220 -35.05 1.24 -4.47
N MET A 221 -35.08 2.55 -4.34
CA MET A 221 -34.28 3.27 -3.35
C MET A 221 -34.85 3.02 -1.93
N SER A 222 -34.05 2.42 -1.06
CA SER A 222 -34.39 2.29 0.36
C SER A 222 -34.39 3.67 1.05
N SER A 223 -35.01 3.77 2.25
CA SER A 223 -34.97 5.00 3.05
C SER A 223 -33.54 5.43 3.36
N PHE A 224 -32.63 4.49 3.59
CA PHE A 224 -31.19 4.72 3.75
C PHE A 224 -30.58 5.42 2.54
N GLN A 225 -30.87 4.90 1.35
CA GLN A 225 -30.31 5.47 0.12
C GLN A 225 -30.83 6.89 -0.12
N SER A 226 -32.11 7.17 0.15
CA SER A 226 -32.67 8.50 -0.05
C SER A 226 -32.10 9.54 0.92
N GLU A 227 -31.92 9.21 2.20
CA GLU A 227 -31.31 10.11 3.19
C GLU A 227 -29.83 10.39 2.88
N THR A 228 -29.08 9.34 2.46
CA THR A 228 -27.70 9.48 2.07
C THR A 228 -27.56 10.33 0.79
N VAL A 229 -28.38 10.10 -0.22
CA VAL A 229 -28.42 10.91 -1.46
C VAL A 229 -28.70 12.39 -1.16
N GLU A 230 -29.66 12.67 -0.27
CA GLU A 230 -29.94 14.04 0.14
C GLU A 230 -28.75 14.70 0.83
N ALA A 231 -28.14 14.02 1.82
CA ALA A 231 -26.98 14.55 2.54
C ALA A 231 -25.76 14.79 1.63
N VAL A 232 -25.53 13.91 0.64
CA VAL A 232 -24.49 14.09 -0.36
C VAL A 232 -24.76 15.31 -1.25
N ASN A 233 -25.99 15.46 -1.74
CA ASN A 233 -26.35 16.62 -2.54
C ASN A 233 -26.21 17.93 -1.75
N GLU A 234 -26.60 17.94 -0.47
CA GLU A 234 -26.38 19.08 0.42
C GLU A 234 -24.87 19.43 0.56
N ALA A 235 -23.99 18.43 0.61
CA ALA A 235 -22.54 18.63 0.69
C ALA A 235 -22.00 19.20 -0.63
N LEU A 236 -22.41 18.63 -1.76
CA LEU A 236 -22.04 19.11 -3.10
C LEU A 236 -22.51 20.55 -3.35
N ASP A 237 -23.74 20.88 -2.92
CA ASP A 237 -24.29 22.24 -3.03
C ASP A 237 -23.56 23.26 -2.12
N ALA A 238 -22.92 22.79 -1.06
CA ALA A 238 -22.05 23.59 -0.21
C ALA A 238 -20.62 23.76 -0.80
N GLY A 239 -20.33 23.20 -1.97
CA GLY A 239 -19.01 23.26 -2.61
C GLY A 239 -17.99 22.27 -2.06
N ILE A 240 -18.44 21.24 -1.35
CA ILE A 240 -17.58 20.18 -0.81
C ILE A 240 -17.40 19.10 -1.88
N PHE A 241 -16.17 18.65 -2.08
CA PHE A 241 -15.89 17.52 -2.95
C PHE A 241 -16.29 16.21 -2.25
N VAL A 242 -17.10 15.40 -2.93
CA VAL A 242 -17.47 14.06 -2.44
C VAL A 242 -16.84 13.02 -3.36
N VAL A 243 -15.99 12.18 -2.78
CA VAL A 243 -15.30 11.07 -3.47
C VAL A 243 -15.89 9.77 -2.92
N ALA A 244 -16.35 8.88 -3.78
CA ALA A 244 -17.03 7.65 -3.36
C ALA A 244 -16.57 6.41 -4.14
N ALA A 245 -16.54 5.27 -3.45
CA ALA A 245 -16.20 3.98 -4.01
C ALA A 245 -17.22 3.52 -5.04
N ALA A 246 -16.76 3.12 -6.23
CA ALA A 246 -17.65 2.62 -7.29
C ALA A 246 -18.38 1.34 -6.90
N GLY A 247 -17.81 0.55 -6.00
CA GLY A 247 -18.32 -0.76 -5.58
C GLY A 247 -17.43 -1.90 -6.07
N ASN A 248 -17.59 -3.06 -5.44
CA ASN A 248 -16.73 -4.23 -5.65
C ASN A 248 -17.50 -5.42 -6.30
N ASN A 249 -18.53 -5.13 -7.09
CA ASN A 249 -19.44 -6.14 -7.65
C ASN A 249 -19.27 -6.32 -9.17
N GLY A 250 -18.08 -5.99 -9.71
CA GLY A 250 -17.83 -6.02 -11.16
C GLY A 250 -18.02 -7.37 -11.83
N GLU A 251 -17.87 -8.48 -11.12
CA GLU A 251 -18.13 -9.84 -11.63
C GLU A 251 -19.61 -10.23 -11.63
N GLU A 252 -20.47 -9.48 -10.93
CA GLU A 252 -21.89 -9.80 -10.83
C GLU A 252 -22.65 -9.31 -12.08
N ALA A 253 -23.02 -10.26 -12.95
CA ALA A 253 -23.65 -10.00 -14.26
C ALA A 253 -24.97 -9.20 -14.21
N ASN A 254 -25.55 -8.99 -13.04
CA ASN A 254 -26.84 -8.31 -12.85
C ASN A 254 -26.71 -6.91 -12.20
N ILE A 255 -25.50 -6.50 -11.78
CA ILE A 255 -25.24 -5.20 -11.19
C ILE A 255 -24.42 -4.39 -12.19
N ASN A 256 -25.12 -3.61 -13.00
CA ASN A 256 -24.53 -2.87 -14.13
C ASN A 256 -24.28 -1.40 -13.80
N ASP A 257 -24.19 -1.02 -12.53
CA ASP A 257 -23.91 0.37 -12.16
C ASP A 257 -23.01 0.46 -10.94
N VAL A 258 -22.47 1.65 -10.72
CA VAL A 258 -21.71 1.95 -9.50
C VAL A 258 -22.64 2.05 -8.30
N SER A 259 -22.12 1.72 -7.13
CA SER A 259 -22.84 1.75 -5.86
C SER A 259 -23.38 3.16 -5.51
N ILE A 260 -24.40 3.23 -4.66
CA ILE A 260 -24.82 4.47 -4.01
C ILE A 260 -23.87 4.73 -2.82
N PRO A 261 -23.25 5.94 -2.68
CA PRO A 261 -23.57 7.20 -3.36
C PRO A 261 -22.74 7.55 -4.60
N ALA A 262 -21.87 6.67 -5.07
CA ALA A 262 -21.01 6.97 -6.22
C ALA A 262 -21.79 7.27 -7.51
N ASN A 263 -23.00 6.71 -7.65
CA ASN A 263 -23.84 6.92 -8.83
C ASN A 263 -24.47 8.35 -8.91
N ILE A 264 -24.41 9.13 -7.83
CA ILE A 264 -24.97 10.49 -7.79
C ILE A 264 -24.20 11.38 -8.77
N PRO A 265 -24.87 12.19 -9.62
CA PRO A 265 -24.20 13.21 -10.40
C PRO A 265 -23.35 14.13 -9.53
N ARG A 266 -22.21 14.61 -10.04
CA ARG A 266 -21.22 15.45 -9.34
C ARG A 266 -20.39 14.73 -8.25
N VAL A 267 -20.77 13.54 -7.77
CA VAL A 267 -19.89 12.71 -6.94
C VAL A 267 -18.76 12.15 -7.81
N ILE A 268 -17.54 12.19 -7.33
CA ILE A 268 -16.39 11.56 -7.98
C ILE A 268 -16.42 10.07 -7.63
N ALA A 269 -16.94 9.25 -8.53
CA ALA A 269 -16.94 7.81 -8.38
C ALA A 269 -15.59 7.22 -8.79
N VAL A 270 -15.02 6.37 -7.96
CA VAL A 270 -13.69 5.83 -8.14
C VAL A 270 -13.71 4.32 -8.29
N GLY A 271 -13.30 3.84 -9.45
CA GLY A 271 -13.00 2.42 -9.70
C GLY A 271 -11.58 2.05 -9.29
N ALA A 272 -11.33 0.74 -9.16
CA ALA A 272 -10.02 0.23 -8.76
C ALA A 272 -9.20 -0.28 -9.94
N SER A 273 -7.88 -0.05 -9.88
CA SER A 273 -6.88 -0.62 -10.79
C SER A 273 -5.77 -1.34 -10.05
N ASN A 274 -5.12 -2.27 -10.73
CA ASN A 274 -3.94 -2.99 -10.26
C ASN A 274 -2.64 -2.29 -10.68
N ALA A 275 -1.49 -2.89 -10.29
CA ALA A 275 -0.16 -2.36 -10.59
C ALA A 275 0.16 -2.32 -12.08
N GLU A 276 -0.48 -3.14 -12.90
CA GLU A 276 -0.35 -3.15 -14.35
C GLU A 276 -1.16 -2.05 -15.03
N GLY A 277 -1.93 -1.26 -14.26
CA GLY A 277 -2.79 -0.19 -14.76
C GLY A 277 -4.08 -0.70 -15.41
N THR A 278 -4.43 -1.97 -15.20
CA THR A 278 -5.71 -2.55 -15.67
C THR A 278 -6.78 -2.39 -14.60
N VAL A 279 -8.02 -2.24 -15.03
CA VAL A 279 -9.17 -2.21 -14.12
C VAL A 279 -9.25 -3.54 -13.38
N TRP A 280 -9.44 -3.48 -12.05
CA TRP A 280 -9.67 -4.66 -11.25
C TRP A 280 -11.00 -5.33 -11.63
N GLU A 281 -10.99 -6.66 -11.78
CA GLU A 281 -12.14 -7.43 -12.25
C GLU A 281 -13.41 -7.23 -11.42
N ASN A 282 -13.25 -7.06 -10.09
CA ASN A 282 -14.38 -6.80 -9.19
C ASN A 282 -14.73 -5.30 -9.08
N SER A 283 -14.01 -4.39 -9.70
CA SER A 283 -14.40 -2.98 -9.71
C SER A 283 -15.71 -2.80 -10.48
N SER A 284 -16.73 -2.23 -9.83
CA SER A 284 -17.99 -1.94 -10.50
C SER A 284 -17.77 -0.98 -11.66
N ALA A 285 -18.32 -1.34 -12.81
CA ALA A 285 -18.35 -0.52 -14.01
C ALA A 285 -19.68 0.21 -14.08
N GLY A 286 -19.65 1.50 -14.37
CA GLY A 286 -20.89 2.28 -14.48
C GLY A 286 -21.69 1.94 -15.73
N SER A 287 -22.97 2.24 -15.67
CA SER A 287 -23.88 2.18 -16.80
C SER A 287 -23.89 3.48 -17.60
N ASP A 288 -24.05 3.40 -18.92
CA ASP A 288 -24.24 4.58 -19.79
C ASP A 288 -25.59 5.30 -19.54
N ILE A 289 -26.50 4.65 -18.85
CA ILE A 289 -27.82 5.18 -18.51
C ILE A 289 -27.92 5.26 -16.98
N ASP A 290 -28.33 6.40 -16.49
CA ASP A 290 -28.66 6.55 -15.07
C ASP A 290 -29.87 5.70 -14.72
N PRO A 291 -29.74 4.71 -13.81
CA PRO A 291 -30.81 3.78 -13.50
C PRO A 291 -32.02 4.44 -12.83
N TYR A 292 -31.87 5.63 -12.27
CA TYR A 292 -32.96 6.33 -11.57
C TYR A 292 -33.74 7.27 -12.49
N SER A 293 -33.03 8.03 -13.35
CA SER A 293 -33.68 8.94 -14.28
C SER A 293 -34.06 8.28 -15.61
N GLY A 294 -33.38 7.20 -15.98
CA GLY A 294 -33.48 6.57 -17.29
C GLY A 294 -32.85 7.38 -18.42
N GLU A 295 -32.13 8.47 -18.09
CA GLU A 295 -31.48 9.32 -19.05
C GLU A 295 -30.02 8.90 -19.30
N PRO A 296 -29.50 9.09 -20.54
CA PRO A 296 -28.10 8.83 -20.83
C PRO A 296 -27.17 9.73 -20.00
N ARG A 297 -26.17 9.13 -19.37
CA ARG A 297 -25.08 9.86 -18.72
C ARG A 297 -24.18 10.52 -19.74
N SER A 298 -23.81 11.75 -19.51
CA SER A 298 -22.90 12.53 -20.34
C SER A 298 -21.77 13.11 -19.51
N PHE A 299 -20.66 13.43 -20.14
CA PHE A 299 -19.57 14.15 -19.49
C PHE A 299 -20.11 15.39 -18.75
N PRO A 300 -19.69 15.68 -17.50
CA PRO A 300 -18.65 14.97 -16.71
C PRO A 300 -19.20 13.86 -15.79
N ASN A 301 -20.44 13.43 -15.93
CA ASN A 301 -21.13 12.50 -15.01
C ASN A 301 -21.17 11.05 -15.54
N GLN A 302 -20.24 10.64 -16.38
CA GLN A 302 -20.03 9.24 -16.73
C GLN A 302 -19.45 8.50 -15.53
N LYS A 303 -19.91 7.28 -15.27
CA LYS A 303 -19.53 6.50 -14.07
C LYS A 303 -18.71 5.25 -14.42
N PRO A 304 -17.69 4.90 -13.61
CA PRO A 304 -16.99 5.80 -12.67
C PRO A 304 -16.23 6.89 -13.44
N GLU A 305 -16.07 8.07 -12.85
CA GLU A 305 -15.32 9.17 -13.48
C GLU A 305 -13.85 8.89 -13.63
N VAL A 306 -13.27 8.20 -12.64
CA VAL A 306 -11.85 7.89 -12.59
C VAL A 306 -11.62 6.46 -12.09
N ILE A 307 -10.46 5.91 -12.44
CA ILE A 307 -9.90 4.71 -11.80
C ILE A 307 -8.60 5.10 -11.11
N ALA A 308 -8.32 4.47 -9.98
CA ALA A 308 -7.10 4.68 -9.23
C ALA A 308 -6.58 3.37 -8.62
N PRO A 309 -5.30 3.32 -8.20
CA PRO A 309 -4.76 2.16 -7.51
C PRO A 309 -5.61 1.72 -6.32
N GLY A 310 -5.94 0.42 -6.26
CA GLY A 310 -6.80 -0.14 -5.21
C GLY A 310 -6.61 -1.64 -4.99
N VAL A 311 -5.58 -2.25 -5.58
CA VAL A 311 -5.34 -3.69 -5.46
C VAL A 311 -4.06 -3.96 -4.69
N ARG A 312 -4.16 -4.75 -3.61
CA ARG A 312 -3.04 -5.10 -2.71
C ARG A 312 -2.36 -3.85 -2.11
N MET A 313 -3.15 -2.94 -1.62
CA MET A 313 -2.67 -1.74 -0.96
C MET A 313 -2.19 -2.05 0.46
N PHE A 314 -0.91 -1.79 0.74
CA PHE A 314 -0.36 -1.91 2.09
C PHE A 314 -0.77 -0.71 2.93
N SER A 315 -1.34 -0.96 4.12
CA SER A 315 -1.80 0.10 5.00
C SER A 315 -1.68 -0.26 6.48
N THR A 316 -1.90 0.75 7.32
CA THR A 316 -2.03 0.61 8.79
C THR A 316 -3.25 -0.23 9.13
N ALA A 317 -3.11 -1.10 10.11
CA ALA A 317 -4.22 -1.88 10.67
C ALA A 317 -4.27 -1.65 12.20
N SER A 318 -5.10 -2.40 12.92
CA SER A 318 -5.16 -2.26 14.37
C SER A 318 -3.85 -2.65 15.05
N THR A 319 -3.54 -1.94 16.13
CA THR A 319 -2.43 -2.27 17.03
C THR A 319 -2.63 -3.58 17.79
N GLU A 320 -3.81 -4.19 17.72
CA GLU A 320 -4.08 -5.52 18.26
C GLU A 320 -3.39 -6.64 17.49
N ILE A 321 -3.01 -6.41 16.22
CA ILE A 321 -2.24 -7.35 15.41
C ILE A 321 -0.76 -6.98 15.36
N SER A 322 0.11 -7.95 15.05
CA SER A 322 1.55 -7.72 14.97
C SER A 322 2.15 -8.43 13.75
N PRO A 323 2.77 -7.69 12.82
CA PRO A 323 2.87 -6.21 12.78
C PRO A 323 1.51 -5.56 12.51
N PRO A 324 1.30 -4.29 12.91
CA PRO A 324 0.00 -3.62 12.81
C PRO A 324 -0.24 -3.07 11.39
N TYR A 325 -0.08 -3.89 10.39
CA TYR A 325 -0.25 -3.56 8.97
C TYR A 325 -0.97 -4.70 8.26
N ALA A 326 -1.75 -4.35 7.26
CA ALA A 326 -2.42 -5.32 6.41
C ALA A 326 -2.44 -4.85 4.94
N TYR A 327 -2.79 -5.79 4.06
CA TYR A 327 -3.07 -5.48 2.66
C TYR A 327 -4.58 -5.39 2.47
N SER A 328 -5.02 -4.34 1.80
CA SER A 328 -6.40 -4.13 1.39
C SER A 328 -6.54 -4.21 -0.13
N THR A 329 -7.74 -4.49 -0.61
CA THR A 329 -8.08 -4.46 -2.03
C THR A 329 -9.54 -4.07 -2.19
N GLY A 330 -9.78 -2.98 -2.88
CA GLY A 330 -11.12 -2.51 -3.15
C GLY A 330 -11.17 -1.14 -3.81
N THR A 331 -12.36 -0.77 -4.26
CA THR A 331 -12.62 0.62 -4.71
C THR A 331 -12.58 1.60 -3.54
N SER A 332 -12.66 1.12 -2.30
CA SER A 332 -12.41 1.88 -1.06
C SER A 332 -11.01 2.47 -1.01
N ASP A 333 -9.99 1.63 -1.27
CA ASP A 333 -8.58 2.03 -1.33
C ASP A 333 -8.37 3.12 -2.39
N SER A 334 -8.90 2.88 -3.59
CA SER A 334 -8.83 3.83 -4.71
C SER A 334 -9.46 5.17 -4.38
N THR A 335 -10.59 5.15 -3.67
CA THR A 335 -11.31 6.37 -3.22
C THR A 335 -10.42 7.24 -2.34
N VAL A 336 -9.72 6.65 -1.40
CA VAL A 336 -8.82 7.38 -0.51
C VAL A 336 -7.59 7.91 -1.25
N ILE A 337 -7.04 7.16 -2.21
CA ILE A 337 -5.94 7.64 -3.06
C ILE A 337 -6.39 8.87 -3.86
N VAL A 338 -7.61 8.86 -4.44
CA VAL A 338 -8.16 10.03 -5.15
C VAL A 338 -8.44 11.19 -4.21
N ALA A 339 -9.00 10.93 -3.01
CA ALA A 339 -9.22 11.97 -2.01
C ALA A 339 -7.89 12.63 -1.58
N GLY A 340 -6.82 11.85 -1.43
CA GLY A 340 -5.48 12.35 -1.15
C GLY A 340 -4.91 13.17 -2.30
N ALA A 341 -4.98 12.68 -3.53
CA ALA A 341 -4.53 13.43 -4.71
C ALA A 341 -5.30 14.78 -4.85
N LEU A 342 -6.60 14.74 -4.63
CA LEU A 342 -7.44 15.95 -4.62
C LEU A 342 -7.01 16.92 -3.51
N ALA A 343 -6.64 16.43 -2.32
CA ALA A 343 -6.14 17.28 -1.25
C ALA A 343 -4.84 18.00 -1.65
N LEU A 344 -3.92 17.32 -2.36
CA LEU A 344 -2.70 17.96 -2.90
C LEU A 344 -3.05 19.03 -3.95
N ILE A 345 -4.00 18.76 -4.83
CA ILE A 345 -4.48 19.73 -5.83
C ILE A 345 -5.12 20.94 -5.14
N LEU A 346 -5.93 20.74 -4.11
CA LEU A 346 -6.54 21.82 -3.34
C LEU A 346 -5.51 22.66 -2.57
N GLN A 347 -4.43 22.06 -2.08
CA GLN A 347 -3.32 22.83 -1.50
C GLN A 347 -2.69 23.77 -2.51
N ILE A 348 -2.57 23.34 -3.78
CA ILE A 348 -1.92 24.11 -4.84
C ILE A 348 -2.87 25.19 -5.40
N HIS A 349 -4.13 24.84 -5.60
CA HIS A 349 -5.09 25.62 -6.39
C HIS A 349 -6.35 26.01 -5.61
N GLY A 350 -6.42 25.76 -4.31
CA GLY A 350 -7.64 25.89 -3.50
C GLY A 350 -8.35 27.25 -3.63
N ASP A 351 -7.59 28.34 -3.75
CA ASP A 351 -8.16 29.69 -3.89
C ASP A 351 -8.89 29.89 -5.22
N SER A 352 -8.56 29.09 -6.26
CA SER A 352 -9.15 29.22 -7.59
C SER A 352 -10.30 28.24 -7.85
N ILE A 353 -10.37 27.11 -7.12
CA ILE A 353 -11.35 26.04 -7.36
C ILE A 353 -12.37 25.87 -6.24
N ARG A 354 -12.13 26.43 -5.03
CA ARG A 354 -13.13 26.41 -3.96
C ARG A 354 -14.36 27.22 -4.37
N GLY A 355 -15.52 26.58 -4.38
CA GLY A 355 -16.79 27.18 -4.78
C GLY A 355 -17.13 27.04 -6.27
N ALA A 356 -16.27 26.48 -7.07
CA ALA A 356 -16.58 26.05 -8.44
C ALA A 356 -17.41 24.77 -8.46
N ASP A 357 -18.08 24.49 -9.57
CA ASP A 357 -18.70 23.17 -9.76
C ASP A 357 -17.57 22.15 -9.95
N SER A 358 -17.35 21.36 -8.92
CA SER A 358 -16.16 20.53 -8.71
C SER A 358 -15.80 19.54 -9.83
N LYS A 359 -16.69 19.35 -10.80
CA LYS A 359 -16.46 18.46 -11.93
C LYS A 359 -16.20 19.16 -13.27
N ILE A 360 -16.52 20.42 -13.37
CA ILE A 360 -16.51 21.15 -14.66
C ILE A 360 -15.24 21.98 -14.80
N ASP A 361 -14.64 22.41 -13.71
CA ASP A 361 -13.44 23.25 -13.67
C ASP A 361 -12.19 22.44 -13.28
#